data_69fa2b0c5f74bc5f0a28a5295d9adc17
#
_entry.id   69fa2b0c5f74bc5f0a28a5295d9adc17
#
_cell.length_a   1.000
_cell.length_b   1.000
_cell.length_c   1.000
_cell.angle_alpha   90.00
_cell.angle_beta   90.00
_cell.angle_gamma   90.00
#
_symmetry.space_group_name_H-M   'P 1'
#
loop_
_entity.id
_entity.type
_entity.pdbx_description
1 polymer ?
#
loop_
_entity_poly.entity_id
_entity_poly.type
_entity_poly.pdbx_seq_one_letter_code
_entity_poly.pdbx_strand_id
1 'polypeptide(L)'
;MNMMRAWVIDSVKDLTVEQLDFQIDEKSNSIGAMLLHLAATEKYYQLHTFDGLEWGTWSEDIKAEWDVPSGMGKLGREQIVGNEVEFYLNKLEEVREVTKKEFAKRGDKWLMEIDQDWPWGPTNNYCKWFHVCEHESNHRGQMKFIAQRLPA
;
A
#
# COMPACT_ATOMS: atom_id res chain seq x y z
N MET A 1 12.98 0.71 -2.04
CA MET A 1 11.68 1.38 -1.84
C MET A 1 11.41 2.46 -2.90
N ASN A 2 12.19 3.53 -3.00
CA ASN A 2 11.87 4.66 -3.92
C ASN A 2 11.74 4.24 -5.39
N MET A 3 12.58 3.36 -5.88
CA MET A 3 12.52 2.86 -7.26
C MET A 3 11.20 2.15 -7.57
N MET A 4 10.71 1.28 -6.68
CA MET A 4 9.43 0.58 -6.88
C MET A 4 8.27 1.56 -6.93
N ARG A 5 8.23 2.52 -5.98
CA ARG A 5 7.23 3.59 -5.95
C ARG A 5 7.27 4.46 -7.21
N ALA A 6 8.44 4.85 -7.68
CA ALA A 6 8.58 5.63 -8.91
C ALA A 6 7.99 4.87 -10.12
N TRP A 7 8.21 3.57 -10.20
CA TRP A 7 7.62 2.74 -11.26
C TRP A 7 6.11 2.57 -11.14
N VAL A 8 5.55 2.52 -9.92
CA VAL A 8 4.10 2.53 -9.70
C VAL A 8 3.53 3.85 -10.21
N ILE A 9 4.07 4.98 -9.74
CA ILE A 9 3.62 6.33 -10.14
C ILE A 9 3.66 6.50 -11.66
N ASP A 10 4.78 6.15 -12.29
CA ASP A 10 4.95 6.29 -13.74
C ASP A 10 3.93 5.45 -14.55
N SER A 11 3.46 4.35 -13.98
CA SER A 11 2.46 3.49 -14.65
C SER A 11 1.02 3.98 -14.53
N VAL A 12 0.72 4.98 -13.67
CA VAL A 12 -0.65 5.40 -13.36
C VAL A 12 -0.91 6.90 -13.44
N LYS A 13 0.14 7.74 -13.49
CA LYS A 13 0.07 9.21 -13.34
C LYS A 13 -0.83 9.92 -14.37
N ASP A 14 -1.06 9.30 -15.52
CA ASP A 14 -1.83 9.88 -16.62
C ASP A 14 -3.23 9.23 -16.77
N LEU A 15 -3.65 8.38 -15.80
CA LEU A 15 -4.93 7.71 -15.84
C LEU A 15 -6.06 8.63 -15.38
N THR A 16 -7.21 8.55 -16.08
CA THR A 16 -8.44 9.25 -15.69
C THR A 16 -9.15 8.54 -14.54
N VAL A 17 -10.14 9.21 -13.92
CA VAL A 17 -10.97 8.61 -12.85
C VAL A 17 -11.63 7.32 -13.34
N GLU A 18 -12.21 7.32 -14.54
CA GLU A 18 -12.86 6.14 -15.12
C GLU A 18 -11.88 4.97 -15.30
N GLN A 19 -10.64 5.26 -15.67
CA GLN A 19 -9.59 4.27 -15.83
C GLN A 19 -9.08 3.74 -14.49
N LEU A 20 -9.01 4.61 -13.48
CA LEU A 20 -8.63 4.24 -12.10
C LEU A 20 -9.70 3.37 -11.44
N ASP A 21 -10.98 3.59 -11.76
CA ASP A 21 -12.12 2.86 -11.20
C ASP A 21 -12.47 1.60 -12.01
N PHE A 22 -11.87 1.43 -13.19
CA PHE A 22 -12.19 0.30 -14.08
C PHE A 22 -11.88 -1.04 -13.41
N GLN A 23 -12.84 -1.97 -13.51
CA GLN A 23 -12.75 -3.36 -13.06
C GLN A 23 -12.87 -4.29 -14.26
N ILE A 24 -11.97 -5.26 -14.38
CA ILE A 24 -12.01 -6.26 -15.46
C ILE A 24 -13.26 -7.14 -15.34
N ASP A 25 -13.65 -7.44 -14.11
CA ASP A 25 -14.85 -8.21 -13.75
C ASP A 25 -15.37 -7.78 -12.36
N GLU A 26 -16.51 -8.34 -11.95
CA GLU A 26 -17.18 -8.01 -10.69
C GLU A 26 -16.36 -8.33 -9.41
N LYS A 27 -15.29 -9.11 -9.53
CA LYS A 27 -14.44 -9.55 -8.40
C LYS A 27 -13.08 -8.89 -8.40
N SER A 28 -12.65 -8.30 -9.52
CA SER A 28 -11.35 -7.64 -9.63
C SER A 28 -11.34 -6.31 -8.88
N ASN A 29 -10.21 -5.98 -8.25
CA ASN A 29 -10.00 -4.66 -7.68
C ASN A 29 -9.59 -3.69 -8.81
N SER A 30 -9.97 -2.42 -8.65
CA SER A 30 -9.57 -1.35 -9.54
C SER A 30 -8.12 -0.90 -9.27
N ILE A 31 -7.55 -0.13 -10.20
CA ILE A 31 -6.21 0.46 -10.02
C ILE A 31 -6.22 1.42 -8.81
N GLY A 32 -7.25 2.27 -8.68
CA GLY A 32 -7.40 3.18 -7.55
C GLY A 32 -7.43 2.46 -6.20
N ALA A 33 -8.20 1.35 -6.10
CA ALA A 33 -8.23 0.54 -4.90
C ALA A 33 -6.85 -0.04 -4.55
N MET A 34 -6.09 -0.52 -5.55
CA MET A 34 -4.73 -1.03 -5.32
C MET A 34 -3.74 0.05 -4.90
N LEU A 35 -3.84 1.26 -5.45
CA LEU A 35 -2.98 2.38 -5.03
C LEU A 35 -3.20 2.73 -3.55
N LEU A 36 -4.44 2.82 -3.12
CA LEU A 36 -4.75 3.11 -1.73
C LEU A 36 -4.39 1.95 -0.80
N HIS A 37 -4.51 0.70 -1.29
CA HIS A 37 -4.05 -0.49 -0.59
C HIS A 37 -2.53 -0.49 -0.34
N LEU A 38 -1.73 -0.04 -1.30
CA LEU A 38 -0.29 0.13 -1.08
C LEU A 38 0.02 1.13 0.03
N ALA A 39 -0.71 2.25 0.08
CA ALA A 39 -0.57 3.23 1.15
C ALA A 39 -0.98 2.65 2.52
N ALA A 40 -2.11 1.94 2.59
CA ALA A 40 -2.60 1.30 3.81
C ALA A 40 -1.64 0.23 4.33
N THR A 41 -1.10 -0.59 3.44
CA THR A 41 -0.08 -1.60 3.81
C THR A 41 1.13 -0.93 4.43
N GLU A 42 1.71 0.07 3.77
CA GLU A 42 2.86 0.80 4.31
C GLU A 42 2.55 1.46 5.66
N LYS A 43 1.34 2.05 5.82
CA LYS A 43 0.87 2.63 7.08
C LYS A 43 0.82 1.61 8.20
N TYR A 44 0.27 0.43 7.97
CA TYR A 44 0.18 -0.60 9.01
C TYR A 44 1.56 -1.15 9.41
N TYR A 45 2.49 -1.25 8.46
CA TYR A 45 3.87 -1.59 8.77
C TYR A 45 4.57 -0.52 9.61
N GLN A 46 4.26 0.78 9.39
CA GLN A 46 4.76 1.87 10.25
C GLN A 46 4.27 1.70 11.69
N LEU A 47 2.95 1.55 11.87
CA LEU A 47 2.34 1.41 13.20
C LEU A 47 2.93 0.22 13.96
N HIS A 48 3.12 -0.90 13.29
CA HIS A 48 3.69 -2.08 13.91
C HIS A 48 5.19 -1.92 14.19
N THR A 49 6.00 -1.53 13.19
CA THR A 49 7.46 -1.59 13.30
C THR A 49 8.09 -0.35 13.90
N PHE A 50 7.50 0.83 13.74
CA PHE A 50 8.02 2.08 14.29
C PHE A 50 7.38 2.44 15.62
N ASP A 51 6.07 2.28 15.73
CA ASP A 51 5.31 2.66 16.93
C ASP A 51 5.15 1.49 17.92
N GLY A 52 5.55 0.27 17.52
CA GLY A 52 5.54 -0.92 18.38
C GLY A 52 4.14 -1.43 18.72
N LEU A 53 3.13 -1.09 17.93
CA LEU A 53 1.76 -1.55 18.14
C LEU A 53 1.61 -3.02 17.71
N GLU A 54 0.88 -3.79 18.48
CA GLU A 54 0.52 -5.16 18.08
C GLU A 54 -0.34 -5.12 16.81
N TRP A 55 -0.09 -6.05 15.89
CA TRP A 55 -0.79 -6.10 14.61
C TRP A 55 -2.31 -6.22 14.79
N GLY A 56 -3.05 -5.28 14.18
CA GLY A 56 -4.52 -5.24 14.23
C GLY A 56 -5.11 -4.51 15.44
N THR A 57 -4.30 -3.99 16.36
CA THR A 57 -4.77 -3.24 17.55
C THR A 57 -4.84 -1.72 17.32
N TRP A 58 -5.10 -1.32 16.08
CA TRP A 58 -5.18 0.09 15.69
C TRP A 58 -6.37 0.80 16.36
N SER A 59 -6.24 2.11 16.57
CA SER A 59 -7.36 2.94 17.03
C SER A 59 -8.50 2.95 16.00
N GLU A 60 -9.72 3.25 16.46
CA GLU A 60 -10.89 3.30 15.57
C GLU A 60 -10.74 4.34 14.45
N ASP A 61 -10.07 5.47 14.70
CA ASP A 61 -9.79 6.48 13.67
C ASP A 61 -8.87 5.92 12.57
N ILE A 62 -7.84 5.18 12.96
CA ILE A 62 -6.94 4.52 12.00
C ILE A 62 -7.69 3.46 11.20
N LYS A 63 -8.51 2.65 11.85
CA LYS A 63 -9.32 1.63 11.19
C LYS A 63 -10.31 2.26 10.21
N ALA A 64 -10.98 3.34 10.61
CA ALA A 64 -11.93 4.05 9.76
C ALA A 64 -11.30 4.56 8.46
N GLU A 65 -10.03 4.98 8.50
CA GLU A 65 -9.31 5.46 7.32
C GLU A 65 -8.71 4.32 6.48
N TRP A 66 -8.17 3.27 7.13
CA TRP A 66 -7.25 2.33 6.45
C TRP A 66 -7.72 0.89 6.33
N ASP A 67 -8.77 0.45 7.07
CA ASP A 67 -9.22 -0.94 7.01
C ASP A 67 -9.82 -1.30 5.64
N VAL A 68 -10.64 -0.43 5.07
CA VAL A 68 -11.22 -0.66 3.73
C VAL A 68 -10.13 -0.72 2.66
N PRO A 69 -9.20 0.25 2.57
CA PRO A 69 -8.06 0.15 1.68
C PRO A 69 -7.20 -1.09 1.92
N SER A 70 -6.91 -1.41 3.17
CA SER A 70 -6.10 -2.59 3.52
C SER A 70 -6.75 -3.90 3.07
N GLY A 71 -8.05 -4.04 3.26
CA GLY A 71 -8.81 -5.24 2.90
C GLY A 71 -9.18 -5.33 1.43
N MET A 72 -9.29 -4.20 0.74
CA MET A 72 -9.84 -4.13 -0.63
C MET A 72 -11.19 -4.88 -0.75
N GLY A 73 -11.28 -5.85 -1.66
CA GLY A 73 -12.46 -6.71 -1.83
C GLY A 73 -13.73 -5.93 -2.15
N LYS A 74 -14.89 -6.41 -1.68
CA LYS A 74 -16.18 -5.80 -1.98
C LYS A 74 -16.26 -4.35 -1.49
N LEU A 75 -15.87 -4.08 -0.24
CA LEU A 75 -15.91 -2.72 0.32
C LEU A 75 -14.97 -1.76 -0.42
N GLY A 76 -13.77 -2.23 -0.79
CA GLY A 76 -12.84 -1.43 -1.60
C GLY A 76 -13.44 -1.05 -2.95
N ARG A 77 -14.09 -1.99 -3.63
CA ARG A 77 -14.76 -1.73 -4.92
C ARG A 77 -15.94 -0.75 -4.82
N GLU A 78 -16.65 -0.74 -3.71
CA GLU A 78 -17.80 0.12 -3.49
C GLU A 78 -17.42 1.53 -2.99
N GLN A 79 -16.35 1.64 -2.24
CA GLN A 79 -16.01 2.88 -1.51
C GLN A 79 -14.78 3.62 -2.07
N ILE A 80 -13.88 2.92 -2.74
CA ILE A 80 -12.66 3.54 -3.31
C ILE A 80 -12.91 3.80 -4.80
N VAL A 81 -13.71 4.82 -5.08
CA VAL A 81 -14.12 5.22 -6.42
C VAL A 81 -14.24 6.76 -6.54
N GLY A 82 -14.19 7.27 -7.75
CA GLY A 82 -14.46 8.68 -8.04
C GLY A 82 -13.34 9.66 -7.67
N ASN A 83 -12.13 9.16 -7.39
CA ASN A 83 -11.02 10.03 -7.02
C ASN A 83 -10.06 10.24 -8.20
N GLU A 84 -9.55 11.47 -8.32
CA GLU A 84 -8.49 11.81 -9.25
C GLU A 84 -7.16 11.13 -8.87
N VAL A 85 -6.27 10.94 -9.82
CA VAL A 85 -4.97 10.28 -9.60
C VAL A 85 -4.16 10.95 -8.49
N GLU A 86 -4.22 12.28 -8.40
CA GLU A 86 -3.53 13.08 -7.40
C GLU A 86 -3.91 12.70 -5.96
N PHE A 87 -5.16 12.34 -5.72
CA PHE A 87 -5.60 11.86 -4.41
C PHE A 87 -4.77 10.63 -3.97
N TYR A 88 -4.64 9.65 -4.84
CA TYR A 88 -3.90 8.42 -4.55
C TYR A 88 -2.40 8.69 -4.43
N LEU A 89 -1.84 9.50 -5.33
CA LEU A 89 -0.42 9.84 -5.30
C LEU A 89 -0.04 10.61 -4.04
N ASN A 90 -0.89 11.52 -3.58
CA ASN A 90 -0.68 12.25 -2.32
C ASN A 90 -0.72 11.32 -1.12
N LYS A 91 -1.65 10.37 -1.05
CA LYS A 91 -1.69 9.36 0.03
C LYS A 91 -0.44 8.47 0.05
N LEU A 92 0.02 8.06 -1.13
CA LEU A 92 1.25 7.28 -1.27
C LEU A 92 2.50 8.08 -0.84
N GLU A 93 2.58 9.37 -1.16
CA GLU A 93 3.70 10.23 -0.75
C GLU A 93 3.66 10.51 0.76
N GLU A 94 2.48 10.81 1.32
CA GLU A 94 2.30 11.05 2.75
C GLU A 94 2.87 9.91 3.60
N VAL A 95 2.47 8.67 3.32
CA VAL A 95 2.96 7.50 4.07
C VAL A 95 4.46 7.28 3.82
N ARG A 96 4.96 7.47 2.58
CA ARG A 96 6.36 7.29 2.24
C ARG A 96 7.29 8.31 2.94
N GLU A 97 6.85 9.54 3.10
CA GLU A 97 7.63 10.55 3.82
C GLU A 97 7.79 10.19 5.31
N VAL A 98 6.76 9.62 5.94
CA VAL A 98 6.89 9.08 7.31
C VAL A 98 7.91 7.94 7.34
N THR A 99 7.81 6.99 6.43
CA THR A 99 8.75 5.85 6.34
C THR A 99 10.19 6.33 6.20
N LYS A 100 10.46 7.28 5.29
CA LYS A 100 11.81 7.83 5.07
C LYS A 100 12.37 8.49 6.34
N LYS A 101 11.55 9.32 7.01
CA LYS A 101 11.94 9.99 8.26
C LYS A 101 12.24 9.00 9.36
N GLU A 102 11.46 7.94 9.47
CA GLU A 102 11.66 6.92 10.51
C GLU A 102 12.86 6.03 10.22
N PHE A 103 13.11 5.66 8.97
CA PHE A 103 14.34 4.94 8.61
C PHE A 103 15.60 5.75 8.84
N ALA A 104 15.57 7.06 8.62
CA ALA A 104 16.72 7.93 8.86
C ALA A 104 17.17 7.97 10.35
N LYS A 105 16.28 7.59 11.28
CA LYS A 105 16.57 7.50 12.72
C LYS A 105 17.09 6.14 13.16
N ARG A 106 17.06 5.13 12.29
CA ARG A 106 17.32 3.72 12.63
C ARG A 106 18.52 3.20 11.85
N GLY A 107 19.28 2.31 12.46
CA GLY A 107 20.44 1.66 11.85
C GLY A 107 20.22 0.17 11.59
N ASP A 108 21.25 -0.48 11.06
CA ASP A 108 21.23 -1.90 10.67
C ASP A 108 20.82 -2.83 11.81
N LYS A 109 21.18 -2.48 13.06
CA LYS A 109 20.79 -3.26 14.24
C LYS A 109 19.28 -3.40 14.31
N TRP A 110 18.54 -2.32 14.14
CA TRP A 110 17.07 -2.33 14.16
C TRP A 110 16.50 -3.16 12.99
N LEU A 111 17.11 -3.09 11.81
CA LEU A 111 16.67 -3.91 10.67
C LEU A 111 16.78 -5.41 10.95
N MET A 112 17.76 -5.82 11.75
CA MET A 112 18.00 -7.23 12.08
C MET A 112 17.26 -7.70 13.34
N GLU A 113 16.55 -6.82 14.06
CA GLU A 113 15.71 -7.21 15.20
C GLU A 113 14.60 -8.15 14.77
N ILE A 114 14.50 -9.29 15.46
CA ILE A 114 13.55 -10.35 15.15
C ILE A 114 12.29 -10.19 16.00
N ASP A 115 11.16 -10.12 15.35
CA ASP A 115 9.84 -10.29 15.96
C ASP A 115 9.50 -11.77 15.96
N GLN A 116 9.39 -12.36 17.16
CA GLN A 116 9.11 -13.78 17.34
C GLN A 116 7.64 -14.14 17.08
N ASP A 117 6.75 -13.15 17.22
CA ASP A 117 5.30 -13.34 17.16
C ASP A 117 4.70 -12.91 15.81
N TRP A 118 5.55 -12.63 14.81
CA TRP A 118 5.09 -12.27 13.47
C TRP A 118 4.26 -13.40 12.85
N PRO A 119 3.11 -13.13 12.20
CA PRO A 119 2.17 -14.15 11.73
C PRO A 119 2.76 -15.23 10.81
N TRP A 120 3.87 -14.96 10.15
CA TRP A 120 4.56 -15.92 9.27
C TRP A 120 5.73 -16.66 9.96
N GLY A 121 5.85 -16.52 11.27
CA GLY A 121 6.96 -17.00 12.08
C GLY A 121 8.02 -15.91 12.32
N PRO A 122 9.07 -16.21 13.07
CA PRO A 122 10.11 -15.25 13.45
C PRO A 122 10.67 -14.48 12.23
N THR A 123 10.49 -13.17 12.22
CA THR A 123 10.79 -12.32 11.05
C THR A 123 11.43 -11.01 11.50
N ASN A 124 12.57 -10.63 10.88
CA ASN A 124 13.21 -9.36 11.18
C ASN A 124 12.57 -8.17 10.42
N ASN A 125 12.89 -6.95 10.87
CA ASN A 125 12.35 -5.74 10.25
C ASN A 125 12.81 -5.59 8.79
N TYR A 126 14.00 -6.07 8.43
CA TYR A 126 14.45 -6.08 7.04
C TYR A 126 13.49 -6.86 6.13
N CYS A 127 13.12 -8.08 6.53
CA CYS A 127 12.20 -8.92 5.76
C CYS A 127 10.79 -8.31 5.70
N LYS A 128 10.31 -7.74 6.82
CA LYS A 128 9.02 -7.02 6.86
C LYS A 128 9.00 -5.88 5.83
N TRP A 129 10.01 -5.02 5.81
CA TRP A 129 10.08 -3.89 4.89
C TRP A 129 10.45 -4.28 3.46
N PHE A 130 11.15 -5.41 3.26
CA PHE A 130 11.30 -6.00 1.94
C PHE A 130 9.96 -6.41 1.37
N HIS A 131 9.07 -6.99 2.18
CA HIS A 131 7.70 -7.32 1.74
C HIS A 131 6.92 -6.09 1.29
N VAL A 132 7.04 -4.94 1.97
CA VAL A 132 6.41 -3.69 1.49
C VAL A 132 6.89 -3.32 0.08
N CYS A 133 8.18 -3.50 -0.22
CA CYS A 133 8.72 -3.23 -1.56
C CYS A 133 8.26 -4.24 -2.61
N GLU A 134 8.28 -5.52 -2.26
CA GLU A 134 7.84 -6.62 -3.14
C GLU A 134 6.34 -6.49 -3.45
N HIS A 135 5.55 -6.13 -2.46
CA HIS A 135 4.12 -5.89 -2.57
C HIS A 135 3.79 -4.77 -3.59
N GLU A 136 4.55 -3.68 -3.61
CA GLU A 136 4.43 -2.65 -4.65
C GLU A 136 4.72 -3.20 -6.05
N SER A 137 5.74 -4.03 -6.20
CA SER A 137 6.09 -4.65 -7.48
C SER A 137 5.01 -5.60 -7.97
N ASN A 138 4.42 -6.38 -7.06
CA ASN A 138 3.34 -7.31 -7.36
C ASN A 138 2.09 -6.56 -7.84
N HIS A 139 1.60 -5.58 -7.07
CA HIS A 139 0.43 -4.80 -7.46
C HIS A 139 0.67 -3.96 -8.72
N ARG A 140 1.87 -3.45 -8.94
CA ARG A 140 2.21 -2.80 -10.21
C ARG A 140 1.99 -3.73 -11.40
N GLY A 141 2.36 -5.00 -11.28
CA GLY A 141 2.08 -6.00 -12.32
C GLY A 141 0.58 -6.15 -12.60
N GLN A 142 -0.23 -6.20 -11.56
CA GLN A 142 -1.69 -6.26 -11.66
C GLN A 142 -2.27 -4.97 -12.28
N MET A 143 -1.83 -3.80 -11.84
CA MET A 143 -2.27 -2.51 -12.43
C MET A 143 -1.95 -2.43 -13.92
N LYS A 144 -0.75 -2.84 -14.34
CA LYS A 144 -0.38 -2.89 -15.76
C LYS A 144 -1.24 -3.87 -16.55
N PHE A 145 -1.59 -5.00 -15.96
CA PHE A 145 -2.49 -5.97 -16.58
C PHE A 145 -3.89 -5.39 -16.81
N ILE A 146 -4.41 -4.60 -15.84
CA ILE A 146 -5.68 -3.88 -15.97
C ILE A 146 -5.56 -2.78 -17.03
N ALA A 147 -4.51 -1.95 -16.96
CA ALA A 147 -4.29 -0.84 -17.88
C ALA A 147 -4.24 -1.27 -19.35
N GLN A 148 -3.75 -2.49 -19.65
CA GLN A 148 -3.78 -3.06 -21.01
C GLN A 148 -5.17 -3.50 -21.48
N ARG A 149 -6.19 -3.45 -20.64
CA ARG A 149 -7.57 -3.88 -20.88
C ARG A 149 -8.58 -2.77 -20.69
N LEU A 150 -8.10 -1.54 -20.50
CA LEU A 150 -8.99 -0.38 -20.46
C LEU A 150 -9.76 -0.27 -21.79
N PRO A 151 -11.04 0.09 -21.72
CA PRO A 151 -11.81 0.37 -22.94
C PRO A 151 -11.20 1.55 -23.70
N ALA A 152 -11.32 1.51 -25.02
CA ALA A 152 -10.86 2.57 -25.91
C ALA A 152 -11.66 3.85 -25.70
#